data_626792358317c8aef87dfd78914c63ed
#
_entry.id   626792358317c8aef87dfd78914c63ed
#
_cell.length_a   1.000
_cell.length_b   1.000
_cell.length_c   1.000
_cell.angle_alpha   90.00
_cell.angle_beta   90.00
_cell.angle_gamma   90.00
#
_symmetry.space_group_name_H-M   'P 1'
#
loop_
_entity.id
_entity.type
_entity.pdbx_description
1 polymer ?
#
loop_
_entity_poly.entity_id
_entity_poly.type
_entity_poly.pdbx_seq_one_letter_code
_entity_poly.pdbx_strand_id
1 'polypeptide(L)'
;MRVEIMDTTLRDGEQTQGVSYSPLEKLHIAKLLLKDLKVDRIEVASARVSTGEFKAIRKITDWARHNNLHRKVEVLGFVDGDVSLNWINDAGGKVDNLLCKGSLRHLEKQLRKTPEQHVADIKKIIDKAGKMDIDVNIYLEDWSNGMINSPEYVTYMIDSLKNENIQRFMLPDTLGILNPDQAYEFCKKMVDRYPSLHFDFHAHNDYDLAVANVYAAVKAGIKGLHTTINGLGERAGNAPLSSIIGVLRDLIPSETSINEFEITKASKIVETFSGVRIPVNKPLVGENVFTQTSGVHADGDSKDNLYFNNLLPERFGRKRKYALGKQSGKATIRKNLEEFGLFLNPDSLAKVTQRVIELGDKKENVTTEDLPFIIADVLGNEHINYKIFIKNYSLSLSYGLKPFASVQVEIDGNLYQETSSGDGQYDAFMKTLHVIYSKLGKEFPHLTDYQVSIPPGGKTDALVETIITWDYNGKEFKTKGLDADQTESAIKATEKMLNIMEGFTENVSAHIVEHV
;
A
#
# COMPACT_ATOMS: atom_id res chain seq x y z
N MET A 1 2.45 18.72 -19.96
CA MET A 1 2.57 17.50 -20.80
C MET A 1 1.70 16.43 -20.15
N ARG A 2 0.89 15.70 -20.93
CA ARG A 2 0.16 14.54 -20.41
C ARG A 2 1.11 13.34 -20.33
N VAL A 3 1.07 12.63 -19.21
CA VAL A 3 1.80 11.38 -18.96
C VAL A 3 0.80 10.28 -18.69
N GLU A 4 0.91 9.17 -19.43
CA GLU A 4 0.09 7.98 -19.25
C GLU A 4 0.71 7.04 -18.23
N ILE A 5 -0.10 6.44 -17.37
CA ILE A 5 0.33 5.44 -16.39
C ILE A 5 -0.23 4.07 -16.76
N MET A 6 0.67 3.12 -16.97
CA MET A 6 0.35 1.70 -16.98
C MET A 6 0.70 1.09 -15.63
N ASP A 7 -0.25 0.49 -14.97
CA ASP A 7 0.02 -0.27 -13.75
C ASP A 7 0.22 -1.76 -14.06
N THR A 8 1.34 -2.32 -13.63
CA THR A 8 1.71 -3.72 -13.84
C THR A 8 1.73 -4.55 -12.54
N THR A 9 0.97 -4.12 -11.51
CA THR A 9 0.83 -4.86 -10.23
C THR A 9 0.38 -6.30 -10.43
N LEU A 10 -0.51 -6.53 -11.41
CA LEU A 10 -1.09 -7.85 -11.68
C LEU A 10 -0.22 -8.76 -12.55
N ARG A 11 0.88 -8.24 -13.13
CA ARG A 11 1.86 -9.03 -13.88
C ARG A 11 3.22 -9.01 -13.19
N ASP A 12 3.94 -7.88 -13.23
CA ASP A 12 5.28 -7.75 -12.62
C ASP A 12 5.21 -7.74 -11.09
N GLY A 13 4.20 -7.06 -10.54
CA GLY A 13 3.97 -7.07 -9.10
C GLY A 13 3.73 -8.47 -8.52
N GLU A 14 3.11 -9.36 -9.28
CA GLU A 14 2.90 -10.76 -8.88
C GLU A 14 4.19 -11.61 -8.99
N GLN A 15 5.24 -11.10 -9.64
CA GLN A 15 6.56 -11.74 -9.63
C GLN A 15 7.36 -11.50 -8.34
N THR A 16 6.81 -10.74 -7.39
CA THR A 16 7.34 -10.65 -6.04
C THR A 16 7.29 -12.02 -5.36
N GLN A 17 8.41 -12.44 -4.76
CA GLN A 17 8.48 -13.75 -4.10
C GLN A 17 7.37 -13.89 -3.04
N GLY A 18 6.58 -14.95 -3.14
CA GLY A 18 5.48 -15.26 -2.21
C GLY A 18 4.15 -14.59 -2.54
N VAL A 19 4.08 -13.75 -3.56
CA VAL A 19 2.83 -13.13 -4.01
C VAL A 19 2.15 -14.01 -5.06
N SER A 20 0.85 -14.25 -4.88
CA SER A 20 0.00 -14.92 -5.86
C SER A 20 -1.45 -14.47 -5.62
N TYR A 21 -2.08 -13.95 -6.65
CA TYR A 21 -3.46 -13.48 -6.57
C TYR A 21 -4.43 -14.53 -7.12
N SER A 22 -5.53 -14.74 -6.43
CA SER A 22 -6.66 -15.49 -6.96
C SER A 22 -7.33 -14.75 -8.14
N PRO A 23 -8.07 -15.44 -9.04
CA PRO A 23 -8.78 -14.78 -10.13
C PRO A 23 -9.80 -13.71 -9.69
N LEU A 24 -10.34 -13.79 -8.48
CA LEU A 24 -11.25 -12.77 -7.93
C LEU A 24 -10.49 -11.56 -7.40
N GLU A 25 -9.37 -11.76 -6.74
CA GLU A 25 -8.49 -10.67 -6.30
C GLU A 25 -7.93 -9.89 -7.48
N LYS A 26 -7.45 -10.57 -8.54
CA LYS A 26 -7.02 -9.91 -9.79
C LYS A 26 -8.14 -9.06 -10.39
N LEU A 27 -9.35 -9.57 -10.47
CA LEU A 27 -10.51 -8.80 -10.95
C LEU A 27 -10.81 -7.59 -10.04
N HIS A 28 -10.70 -7.75 -8.72
CA HIS A 28 -10.91 -6.65 -7.77
C HIS A 28 -9.87 -5.56 -7.95
N ILE A 29 -8.58 -5.94 -7.99
CA ILE A 29 -7.47 -4.99 -8.22
C ILE A 29 -7.62 -4.30 -9.59
N ALA A 30 -7.95 -5.03 -10.66
CA ALA A 30 -8.17 -4.44 -11.99
C ALA A 30 -9.29 -3.38 -11.98
N LYS A 31 -10.39 -3.64 -11.27
CA LYS A 31 -11.49 -2.67 -11.09
C LYS A 31 -11.04 -1.44 -10.33
N LEU A 32 -10.35 -1.64 -9.21
CA LEU A 32 -9.78 -0.58 -8.38
C LEU A 32 -8.84 0.32 -9.21
N LEU A 33 -7.92 -0.27 -9.96
CA LEU A 33 -6.97 0.45 -10.79
C LEU A 33 -7.65 1.27 -11.90
N LEU A 34 -8.57 0.68 -12.66
CA LEU A 34 -9.17 1.34 -13.81
C LEU A 34 -10.34 2.27 -13.48
N LYS A 35 -11.15 1.99 -12.45
CA LYS A 35 -12.33 2.81 -12.10
C LYS A 35 -12.09 3.79 -10.98
N ASP A 36 -11.50 3.35 -9.87
CA ASP A 36 -11.35 4.18 -8.68
C ASP A 36 -10.09 5.04 -8.81
N LEU A 37 -8.93 4.41 -9.02
CA LEU A 37 -7.64 5.09 -9.16
C LEU A 37 -7.44 5.75 -10.52
N LYS A 38 -8.12 5.25 -11.57
CA LYS A 38 -8.14 5.78 -12.94
C LYS A 38 -6.78 5.79 -13.64
N VAL A 39 -6.00 4.70 -13.48
CA VAL A 39 -4.82 4.50 -14.32
C VAL A 39 -5.22 4.41 -15.80
N ASP A 40 -4.32 4.80 -16.69
CA ASP A 40 -4.64 4.81 -18.14
C ASP A 40 -4.75 3.39 -18.68
N ARG A 41 -3.89 2.46 -18.22
CA ARG A 41 -3.79 1.07 -18.67
C ARG A 41 -3.34 0.16 -17.53
N ILE A 42 -3.63 -1.15 -17.64
CA ILE A 42 -3.15 -2.18 -16.72
C ILE A 42 -2.57 -3.35 -17.49
N GLU A 43 -1.46 -3.90 -17.02
CA GLU A 43 -0.91 -5.16 -17.49
C GLU A 43 -1.25 -6.27 -16.48
N VAL A 44 -1.97 -7.31 -16.93
CA VAL A 44 -2.68 -8.21 -16.00
C VAL A 44 -2.05 -9.58 -15.83
N ALA A 45 -1.24 -10.04 -16.76
CA ALA A 45 -0.50 -11.30 -16.68
C ALA A 45 0.49 -11.49 -17.82
N SER A 46 1.32 -12.54 -17.72
CA SER A 46 2.05 -13.10 -18.85
C SER A 46 1.23 -14.24 -19.50
N ALA A 47 1.26 -14.32 -20.81
CA ALA A 47 0.58 -15.38 -21.54
C ALA A 47 1.14 -16.77 -21.18
N ARG A 48 0.29 -17.80 -21.18
CA ARG A 48 0.65 -19.22 -21.04
C ARG A 48 1.21 -19.66 -19.69
N VAL A 49 1.11 -18.84 -18.65
CA VAL A 49 1.66 -19.21 -17.33
C VAL A 49 0.86 -20.35 -16.69
N SER A 50 -0.47 -20.23 -16.61
CA SER A 50 -1.31 -21.24 -15.98
C SER A 50 -2.78 -21.15 -16.43
N THR A 51 -3.55 -22.22 -16.12
CA THR A 51 -5.00 -22.20 -16.30
C THR A 51 -5.71 -21.23 -15.35
N GLY A 52 -5.13 -20.96 -14.19
CA GLY A 52 -5.61 -19.95 -13.23
C GLY A 52 -5.50 -18.55 -13.82
N GLU A 53 -4.35 -18.23 -14.42
CA GLU A 53 -4.11 -16.97 -15.12
C GLU A 53 -5.09 -16.76 -16.27
N PHE A 54 -5.30 -17.80 -17.10
CA PHE A 54 -6.28 -17.74 -18.18
C PHE A 54 -7.68 -17.37 -17.68
N LYS A 55 -8.13 -18.01 -16.60
CA LYS A 55 -9.44 -17.73 -15.98
C LYS A 55 -9.51 -16.31 -15.41
N ALA A 56 -8.42 -15.85 -14.80
CA ALA A 56 -8.33 -14.49 -14.24
C ALA A 56 -8.45 -13.43 -15.34
N ILE A 57 -7.65 -13.56 -16.40
CA ILE A 57 -7.68 -12.64 -17.54
C ILE A 57 -9.06 -12.64 -18.19
N ARG A 58 -9.65 -13.80 -18.45
CA ARG A 58 -10.97 -13.89 -19.05
C ARG A 58 -12.03 -13.14 -18.22
N LYS A 59 -12.00 -13.27 -16.89
CA LYS A 59 -12.89 -12.48 -16.01
C LYS A 59 -12.64 -10.97 -16.14
N ILE A 60 -11.38 -10.55 -16.21
CA ILE A 60 -11.02 -9.13 -16.34
C ILE A 60 -11.43 -8.59 -17.70
N THR A 61 -11.14 -9.30 -18.79
CA THR A 61 -11.47 -8.86 -20.15
C THR A 61 -12.97 -8.85 -20.41
N ASP A 62 -13.72 -9.82 -19.89
CA ASP A 62 -15.19 -9.82 -19.98
C ASP A 62 -15.78 -8.62 -19.24
N TRP A 63 -15.32 -8.34 -18.01
CA TRP A 63 -15.73 -7.16 -17.27
C TRP A 63 -15.31 -5.87 -17.99
N ALA A 64 -14.09 -5.77 -18.49
CA ALA A 64 -13.58 -4.59 -19.18
C ALA A 64 -14.37 -4.31 -20.48
N ARG A 65 -14.78 -5.35 -21.20
CA ARG A 65 -15.61 -5.22 -22.41
C ARG A 65 -16.97 -4.60 -22.09
N HIS A 66 -17.65 -5.05 -21.04
CA HIS A 66 -18.93 -4.49 -20.59
C HIS A 66 -18.82 -3.04 -20.10
N ASN A 67 -17.61 -2.56 -19.80
CA ASN A 67 -17.35 -1.19 -19.33
C ASN A 67 -16.61 -0.32 -20.37
N ASN A 68 -16.44 -0.78 -21.61
CA ASN A 68 -15.67 -0.09 -22.68
C ASN A 68 -14.20 0.19 -22.31
N LEU A 69 -13.58 -0.71 -21.53
CA LEU A 69 -12.20 -0.60 -21.05
C LEU A 69 -11.28 -1.69 -21.61
N HIS A 70 -11.76 -2.52 -22.56
CA HIS A 70 -11.05 -3.71 -23.02
C HIS A 70 -9.67 -3.43 -23.65
N ARG A 71 -9.47 -2.26 -24.30
CA ARG A 71 -8.16 -1.85 -24.83
C ARG A 71 -7.24 -1.18 -23.79
N LYS A 72 -7.70 -1.08 -22.54
CA LYS A 72 -6.89 -0.66 -21.40
C LYS A 72 -6.32 -1.85 -20.60
N VAL A 73 -6.69 -3.07 -20.98
CA VAL A 73 -6.22 -4.32 -20.37
C VAL A 73 -5.23 -4.97 -21.31
N GLU A 74 -3.98 -5.01 -20.90
CA GLU A 74 -2.83 -5.48 -21.67
C GLU A 74 -2.32 -6.81 -21.10
N VAL A 75 -1.78 -7.68 -21.95
CA VAL A 75 -1.21 -8.97 -21.58
C VAL A 75 0.18 -9.07 -22.17
N LEU A 76 1.16 -9.55 -21.40
CA LEU A 76 2.51 -9.80 -21.89
C LEU A 76 2.53 -11.09 -22.72
N GLY A 77 2.83 -10.95 -24.01
CA GLY A 77 3.02 -12.07 -24.93
C GLY A 77 4.49 -12.30 -25.28
N PHE A 78 4.77 -13.41 -25.94
CA PHE A 78 6.13 -13.81 -26.31
C PHE A 78 6.27 -14.00 -27.83
N VAL A 79 7.51 -13.85 -28.33
CA VAL A 79 7.85 -14.14 -29.74
C VAL A 79 8.01 -15.65 -29.92
N ASP A 80 6.88 -16.37 -29.86
CA ASP A 80 6.77 -17.84 -29.87
C ASP A 80 5.91 -18.39 -31.01
N GLY A 81 5.92 -17.70 -32.14
CA GLY A 81 5.04 -17.96 -33.28
C GLY A 81 3.68 -17.28 -33.04
N ASP A 82 2.67 -18.10 -32.79
CA ASP A 82 1.32 -17.58 -32.55
C ASP A 82 0.67 -18.12 -31.26
N VAL A 83 1.44 -18.81 -30.46
CA VAL A 83 0.90 -19.53 -29.31
C VAL A 83 0.45 -18.55 -28.23
N SER A 84 1.28 -17.55 -27.87
CA SER A 84 0.90 -16.49 -26.93
C SER A 84 -0.24 -15.65 -27.49
N LEU A 85 -0.18 -15.26 -28.76
CA LEU A 85 -1.20 -14.45 -29.40
C LEU A 85 -2.58 -15.14 -29.42
N ASN A 86 -2.63 -16.44 -29.76
CA ASN A 86 -3.86 -17.23 -29.73
C ASN A 86 -4.41 -17.32 -28.30
N TRP A 87 -3.55 -17.55 -27.30
CA TRP A 87 -3.93 -17.62 -25.90
C TRP A 87 -4.52 -16.29 -25.41
N ILE A 88 -3.94 -15.14 -25.79
CA ILE A 88 -4.45 -13.80 -25.49
C ILE A 88 -5.82 -13.60 -26.12
N ASN A 89 -5.97 -13.94 -27.39
CA ASN A 89 -7.25 -13.84 -28.10
C ASN A 89 -8.34 -14.69 -27.44
N ASP A 90 -8.04 -15.94 -27.10
CA ASP A 90 -8.98 -16.88 -26.46
C ASP A 90 -9.38 -16.41 -25.06
N ALA A 91 -8.49 -15.72 -24.35
CA ALA A 91 -8.78 -15.06 -23.08
C ALA A 91 -9.55 -13.72 -23.24
N GLY A 92 -9.84 -13.29 -24.48
CA GLY A 92 -10.55 -12.05 -24.78
C GLY A 92 -9.71 -10.79 -24.73
N GLY A 93 -8.38 -10.92 -24.69
CA GLY A 93 -7.43 -9.80 -24.71
C GLY A 93 -7.45 -9.06 -26.07
N LYS A 94 -7.16 -7.77 -26.03
CA LYS A 94 -7.13 -6.88 -27.20
C LYS A 94 -5.85 -6.08 -27.34
N VAL A 95 -4.90 -6.26 -26.41
CA VAL A 95 -3.58 -5.63 -26.46
C VAL A 95 -2.53 -6.65 -26.02
N ASP A 96 -1.53 -6.87 -26.86
CA ASP A 96 -0.38 -7.72 -26.65
C ASP A 96 0.86 -6.86 -26.40
N ASN A 97 1.44 -6.92 -25.19
CA ASN A 97 2.75 -6.40 -24.88
C ASN A 97 3.80 -7.44 -25.29
N LEU A 98 4.20 -7.41 -26.54
CA LEU A 98 5.09 -8.42 -27.13
C LEU A 98 6.51 -8.27 -26.60
N LEU A 99 6.97 -9.25 -25.81
CA LEU A 99 8.30 -9.27 -25.21
C LEU A 99 9.36 -9.62 -26.27
N CYS A 100 10.12 -8.62 -26.66
CA CYS A 100 11.24 -8.70 -27.60
C CYS A 100 12.56 -8.47 -26.88
N LYS A 101 13.68 -8.84 -27.48
CA LYS A 101 14.99 -8.59 -26.86
C LYS A 101 15.51 -7.19 -27.20
N GLY A 102 15.80 -6.40 -26.19
CA GLY A 102 16.33 -5.04 -26.28
C GLY A 102 17.87 -4.98 -26.25
N SER A 103 18.57 -6.07 -25.92
CA SER A 103 20.03 -6.17 -26.00
C SER A 103 20.49 -7.31 -26.91
N LEU A 104 21.58 -7.06 -27.64
CA LEU A 104 22.16 -8.08 -28.53
C LEU A 104 22.60 -9.32 -27.73
N ARG A 105 23.11 -9.14 -26.52
CA ARG A 105 23.53 -10.23 -25.63
C ARG A 105 22.35 -11.18 -25.30
N HIS A 106 21.17 -10.65 -24.94
CA HIS A 106 19.98 -11.48 -24.68
C HIS A 106 19.51 -12.19 -25.95
N LEU A 107 19.54 -11.50 -27.09
CA LEU A 107 19.17 -12.13 -28.35
C LEU A 107 20.07 -13.34 -28.67
N GLU A 108 21.39 -13.15 -28.64
CA GLU A 108 22.36 -14.20 -29.02
C GLU A 108 22.43 -15.33 -28.01
N LYS A 109 22.42 -15.03 -26.71
CA LYS A 109 22.66 -16.04 -25.67
C LYS A 109 21.38 -16.78 -25.27
N GLN A 110 20.25 -16.07 -25.20
CA GLN A 110 18.98 -16.65 -24.77
C GLN A 110 18.17 -17.21 -25.94
N LEU A 111 17.97 -16.44 -27.01
CA LEU A 111 17.19 -16.87 -28.16
C LEU A 111 18.01 -17.58 -29.23
N ARG A 112 19.32 -17.34 -29.27
CA ARG A 112 20.24 -17.90 -30.29
C ARG A 112 19.81 -17.55 -31.70
N LYS A 113 19.37 -16.30 -31.93
CA LYS A 113 18.90 -15.78 -33.21
C LYS A 113 19.78 -14.62 -33.66
N THR A 114 19.72 -14.35 -35.00
CA THR A 114 20.23 -13.11 -35.53
C THR A 114 19.21 -11.97 -35.38
N PRO A 115 19.61 -10.69 -35.43
CA PRO A 115 18.69 -9.54 -35.45
C PRO A 115 17.61 -9.64 -36.52
N GLU A 116 17.99 -10.05 -37.74
CA GLU A 116 17.10 -10.19 -38.90
C GLU A 116 16.04 -11.28 -38.66
N GLN A 117 16.44 -12.42 -38.10
CA GLN A 117 15.51 -13.50 -37.74
C GLN A 117 14.51 -13.05 -36.68
N HIS A 118 14.98 -12.34 -35.66
CA HIS A 118 14.13 -11.86 -34.59
C HIS A 118 13.10 -10.84 -35.10
N VAL A 119 13.54 -9.85 -35.90
CA VAL A 119 12.65 -8.87 -36.54
C VAL A 119 11.64 -9.55 -37.44
N ALA A 120 12.06 -10.53 -38.26
CA ALA A 120 11.14 -11.25 -39.13
C ALA A 120 10.04 -12.01 -38.34
N ASP A 121 10.40 -12.61 -37.20
CA ASP A 121 9.43 -13.29 -36.36
C ASP A 121 8.46 -12.30 -35.66
N ILE A 122 8.95 -11.17 -35.20
CA ILE A 122 8.12 -10.09 -34.63
C ILE A 122 7.11 -9.59 -35.67
N LYS A 123 7.53 -9.28 -36.90
CA LYS A 123 6.65 -8.81 -37.97
C LYS A 123 5.52 -9.79 -38.29
N LYS A 124 5.81 -11.10 -38.30
CA LYS A 124 4.77 -12.13 -38.50
C LYS A 124 3.71 -12.09 -37.39
N ILE A 125 4.10 -11.85 -36.14
CA ILE A 125 3.17 -11.74 -35.02
C ILE A 125 2.33 -10.47 -35.17
N ILE A 126 2.93 -9.33 -35.50
CA ILE A 126 2.20 -8.06 -35.71
C ILE A 126 1.16 -8.22 -36.83
N ASP A 127 1.53 -8.80 -37.97
CA ASP A 127 0.59 -9.06 -39.07
C ASP A 127 -0.58 -9.96 -38.63
N LYS A 128 -0.32 -10.97 -37.81
CA LYS A 128 -1.34 -11.87 -37.32
C LYS A 128 -2.23 -11.21 -36.27
N ALA A 129 -1.66 -10.43 -35.35
CA ALA A 129 -2.37 -9.64 -34.36
C ALA A 129 -3.36 -8.66 -35.01
N GLY A 130 -2.94 -7.98 -36.09
CA GLY A 130 -3.81 -7.11 -36.87
C GLY A 130 -5.04 -7.83 -37.45
N LYS A 131 -4.89 -9.08 -37.91
CA LYS A 131 -6.01 -9.91 -38.41
C LYS A 131 -6.97 -10.35 -37.29
N MET A 132 -6.51 -10.37 -36.04
CA MET A 132 -7.30 -10.72 -34.85
C MET A 132 -7.87 -9.49 -34.13
N ASP A 133 -7.68 -8.29 -34.66
CA ASP A 133 -8.04 -7.02 -34.01
C ASP A 133 -7.40 -6.89 -32.61
N ILE A 134 -6.09 -7.21 -32.53
CA ILE A 134 -5.25 -7.08 -31.35
C ILE A 134 -4.20 -6.03 -31.61
N ASP A 135 -4.13 -5.01 -30.76
CA ASP A 135 -3.07 -4.00 -30.77
C ASP A 135 -1.77 -4.60 -30.23
N VAL A 136 -0.63 -4.16 -30.76
CA VAL A 136 0.69 -4.63 -30.32
C VAL A 136 1.52 -3.47 -29.79
N ASN A 137 2.09 -3.68 -28.59
CA ASN A 137 3.17 -2.89 -28.05
C ASN A 137 4.46 -3.71 -28.11
N ILE A 138 5.61 -3.07 -28.28
CA ILE A 138 6.92 -3.75 -28.30
C ILE A 138 7.64 -3.49 -27.00
N TYR A 139 7.86 -4.56 -26.21
CA TYR A 139 8.61 -4.52 -24.97
C TYR A 139 10.07 -4.93 -25.25
N LEU A 140 11.03 -4.00 -25.15
CA LEU A 140 12.45 -4.23 -25.44
C LEU A 140 13.18 -4.71 -24.19
N GLU A 141 12.96 -5.95 -23.75
CA GLU A 141 13.60 -6.53 -22.56
C GLU A 141 15.12 -6.32 -22.57
N ASP A 142 15.67 -5.88 -21.42
CA ASP A 142 17.08 -5.56 -21.22
C ASP A 142 17.56 -4.34 -22.06
N TRP A 143 16.64 -3.40 -22.37
CA TRP A 143 16.93 -2.21 -23.13
C TRP A 143 18.08 -1.37 -22.55
N SER A 144 18.15 -1.21 -21.23
CA SER A 144 19.23 -0.46 -20.57
C SER A 144 20.63 -1.02 -20.89
N ASN A 145 20.81 -2.34 -20.79
CA ASN A 145 22.04 -2.98 -21.24
C ASN A 145 22.26 -2.88 -22.77
N GLY A 146 21.17 -2.89 -23.53
CA GLY A 146 21.20 -2.63 -24.96
C GLY A 146 21.81 -1.26 -25.25
N MET A 147 21.33 -0.20 -24.58
CA MET A 147 21.85 1.15 -24.73
C MET A 147 23.31 1.31 -24.28
N ILE A 148 23.73 0.59 -23.25
CA ILE A 148 25.10 0.63 -22.75
C ILE A 148 26.07 -0.14 -23.66
N ASN A 149 25.70 -1.35 -24.12
CA ASN A 149 26.64 -2.29 -24.70
C ASN A 149 26.41 -2.60 -26.20
N SER A 150 25.21 -2.27 -26.73
CA SER A 150 24.84 -2.54 -28.13
C SER A 150 23.79 -1.53 -28.66
N PRO A 151 24.06 -0.20 -28.59
CA PRO A 151 23.10 0.82 -28.99
C PRO A 151 22.73 0.76 -30.48
N GLU A 152 23.59 0.24 -31.33
CA GLU A 152 23.33 -0.01 -32.76
C GLU A 152 22.23 -1.06 -32.93
N TYR A 153 22.22 -2.11 -32.08
CA TYR A 153 21.19 -3.13 -32.10
C TYR A 153 19.84 -2.55 -31.66
N VAL A 154 19.79 -1.75 -30.60
CA VAL A 154 18.55 -1.05 -30.18
C VAL A 154 18.00 -0.19 -31.33
N THR A 155 18.87 0.58 -31.97
CA THR A 155 18.54 1.40 -33.14
C THR A 155 18.02 0.56 -34.30
N TYR A 156 18.70 -0.55 -34.60
CA TYR A 156 18.28 -1.48 -35.66
C TYR A 156 16.89 -2.06 -35.40
N MET A 157 16.58 -2.45 -34.16
CA MET A 157 15.27 -2.97 -33.79
C MET A 157 14.17 -1.93 -34.03
N ILE A 158 14.35 -0.71 -33.54
CA ILE A 158 13.34 0.36 -33.72
C ILE A 158 13.21 0.75 -35.19
N ASP A 159 14.32 0.96 -35.91
CA ASP A 159 14.30 1.31 -37.32
C ASP A 159 13.61 0.25 -38.20
N SER A 160 13.77 -1.03 -37.85
CA SER A 160 13.13 -2.14 -38.56
C SER A 160 11.63 -2.28 -38.28
N LEU A 161 11.15 -1.77 -37.13
CA LEU A 161 9.78 -1.96 -36.67
C LEU A 161 8.94 -0.69 -36.64
N LYS A 162 9.53 0.51 -36.75
CA LYS A 162 8.85 1.81 -36.60
C LYS A 162 7.70 2.08 -37.58
N ASN A 163 7.65 1.36 -38.71
CA ASN A 163 6.61 1.49 -39.71
C ASN A 163 5.53 0.41 -39.63
N GLU A 164 5.66 -0.53 -38.68
CA GLU A 164 4.66 -1.55 -38.43
C GLU A 164 3.50 -0.99 -37.58
N ASN A 165 2.40 -1.71 -37.50
CA ASN A 165 1.25 -1.29 -36.68
C ASN A 165 1.52 -1.55 -35.20
N ILE A 166 2.34 -0.68 -34.60
CA ILE A 166 2.76 -0.72 -33.20
C ILE A 166 2.24 0.54 -32.50
N GLN A 167 1.60 0.38 -31.33
CA GLN A 167 1.06 1.49 -30.57
C GLN A 167 2.17 2.22 -29.79
N ARG A 168 3.13 1.47 -29.21
CA ARG A 168 4.23 2.03 -28.40
C ARG A 168 5.43 1.10 -28.30
N PHE A 169 6.58 1.69 -27.99
CA PHE A 169 7.79 0.98 -27.61
C PHE A 169 8.05 1.17 -26.12
N MET A 170 8.21 0.08 -25.40
CA MET A 170 8.46 0.04 -23.96
C MET A 170 9.96 -0.18 -23.71
N LEU A 171 10.55 0.71 -22.92
CA LEU A 171 11.99 0.81 -22.66
C LEU A 171 12.28 0.39 -21.21
N PRO A 172 12.50 -0.92 -20.92
CA PRO A 172 12.71 -1.37 -19.56
C PRO A 172 14.17 -1.26 -19.13
N ASP A 173 14.38 -0.68 -17.95
CA ASP A 173 15.55 -0.89 -17.14
C ASP A 173 15.35 -2.18 -16.31
N THR A 174 15.47 -3.32 -17.03
CA THR A 174 15.10 -4.66 -16.52
C THR A 174 15.86 -5.06 -15.27
N LEU A 175 17.09 -4.62 -15.11
CA LEU A 175 17.95 -4.93 -13.97
C LEU A 175 18.13 -3.73 -13.02
N GLY A 176 17.40 -2.65 -13.24
CA GLY A 176 17.48 -1.44 -12.41
C GLY A 176 18.88 -0.83 -12.34
N ILE A 177 19.66 -0.87 -13.44
CA ILE A 177 21.08 -0.51 -13.46
C ILE A 177 21.37 0.94 -13.85
N LEU A 178 20.39 1.67 -14.34
CA LEU A 178 20.59 3.05 -14.75
C LEU A 178 20.66 4.00 -13.55
N ASN A 179 21.54 4.99 -13.66
CA ASN A 179 21.45 6.19 -12.85
C ASN A 179 20.55 7.25 -13.55
N PRO A 180 20.13 8.32 -12.87
CA PRO A 180 19.23 9.33 -13.46
C PRO A 180 19.81 10.05 -14.68
N ASP A 181 21.10 10.27 -14.75
CA ASP A 181 21.76 10.91 -15.90
C ASP A 181 21.68 10.01 -17.13
N GLN A 182 21.98 8.71 -16.96
CA GLN A 182 21.85 7.71 -18.02
C GLN A 182 20.40 7.54 -18.47
N ALA A 183 19.46 7.47 -17.52
CA ALA A 183 18.04 7.38 -17.84
C ALA A 183 17.57 8.59 -18.68
N TYR A 184 18.00 9.79 -18.30
CA TYR A 184 17.73 11.00 -19.09
C TYR A 184 18.36 10.92 -20.49
N GLU A 185 19.66 10.63 -20.56
CA GLU A 185 20.40 10.63 -21.83
C GLU A 185 19.83 9.59 -22.81
N PHE A 186 19.60 8.37 -22.35
CA PHE A 186 19.12 7.29 -23.21
C PHE A 186 17.68 7.51 -23.66
N CYS A 187 16.80 7.91 -22.75
CA CYS A 187 15.44 8.27 -23.11
C CYS A 187 15.40 9.47 -24.09
N LYS A 188 16.23 10.48 -23.85
CA LYS A 188 16.34 11.65 -24.73
C LYS A 188 16.79 11.27 -26.13
N LYS A 189 17.78 10.38 -26.25
CA LYS A 189 18.22 9.84 -27.56
C LYS A 189 17.07 9.16 -28.31
N MET A 190 16.21 8.39 -27.60
CA MET A 190 15.06 7.73 -28.23
C MET A 190 14.02 8.76 -28.70
N VAL A 191 13.63 9.69 -27.83
CA VAL A 191 12.62 10.72 -28.15
C VAL A 191 13.07 11.64 -29.29
N ASP A 192 14.32 12.08 -29.27
CA ASP A 192 14.85 13.00 -30.31
C ASP A 192 15.01 12.31 -31.66
N ARG A 193 15.46 11.04 -31.66
CA ARG A 193 15.63 10.29 -32.90
C ARG A 193 14.29 9.86 -33.52
N TYR A 194 13.28 9.61 -32.69
CA TYR A 194 11.98 9.08 -33.12
C TYR A 194 10.80 9.91 -32.59
N PRO A 195 10.67 11.18 -32.96
CA PRO A 195 9.70 12.11 -32.38
C PRO A 195 8.23 11.72 -32.62
N SER A 196 7.96 10.90 -33.65
CA SER A 196 6.62 10.39 -33.97
C SER A 196 6.23 9.13 -33.21
N LEU A 197 7.16 8.47 -32.53
CA LEU A 197 6.89 7.24 -31.78
C LEU A 197 6.49 7.56 -30.34
N HIS A 198 5.67 6.68 -29.76
CA HIS A 198 5.33 6.73 -28.36
C HIS A 198 6.25 5.79 -27.57
N PHE A 199 6.90 6.31 -26.55
CA PHE A 199 7.78 5.56 -25.67
C PHE A 199 7.24 5.51 -24.27
N ASP A 200 7.24 4.30 -23.67
CA ASP A 200 7.02 4.07 -22.24
C ASP A 200 8.35 3.72 -21.56
N PHE A 201 8.52 4.11 -20.31
CA PHE A 201 9.68 3.74 -19.50
C PHE A 201 9.24 2.86 -18.32
N HIS A 202 9.97 1.76 -18.11
CA HIS A 202 9.75 0.80 -17.03
C HIS A 202 11.03 0.67 -16.21
N ALA A 203 10.97 0.96 -14.91
CA ALA A 203 12.14 0.97 -14.05
C ALA A 203 12.02 -0.01 -12.88
N HIS A 204 12.95 -0.99 -12.81
CA HIS A 204 13.20 -1.75 -11.59
C HIS A 204 13.99 -0.93 -10.57
N ASN A 205 13.94 -1.34 -9.30
CA ASN A 205 14.37 -0.52 -8.16
C ASN A 205 15.62 -1.09 -7.44
N ASP A 206 16.47 -1.83 -8.13
CA ASP A 206 17.59 -2.57 -7.54
C ASP A 206 18.60 -1.68 -6.80
N TYR A 207 18.83 -0.46 -7.26
CA TYR A 207 19.66 0.56 -6.59
C TYR A 207 18.85 1.63 -5.85
N ASP A 208 17.55 1.39 -5.63
CA ASP A 208 16.61 2.39 -5.04
C ASP A 208 16.51 3.71 -5.84
N LEU A 209 16.76 3.64 -7.15
CA LEU A 209 16.76 4.80 -8.06
C LEU A 209 15.56 4.84 -9.02
N ALA A 210 14.62 3.89 -8.95
CA ALA A 210 13.53 3.79 -9.90
C ALA A 210 12.71 5.10 -10.01
N VAL A 211 12.41 5.76 -8.89
CA VAL A 211 11.65 7.02 -8.87
C VAL A 211 12.46 8.15 -9.52
N ALA A 212 13.75 8.25 -9.24
CA ALA A 212 14.65 9.24 -9.82
C ALA A 212 14.85 9.01 -11.32
N ASN A 213 14.95 7.75 -11.74
CA ASN A 213 15.06 7.38 -13.15
C ASN A 213 13.78 7.70 -13.94
N VAL A 214 12.59 7.46 -13.35
CA VAL A 214 11.31 7.86 -13.94
C VAL A 214 11.21 9.37 -14.06
N TYR A 215 11.61 10.13 -13.02
CA TYR A 215 11.68 11.59 -13.10
C TYR A 215 12.55 12.05 -14.28
N ALA A 216 13.74 11.47 -14.43
CA ALA A 216 14.68 11.77 -15.50
C ALA A 216 14.11 11.42 -16.90
N ALA A 217 13.46 10.26 -17.03
CA ALA A 217 12.83 9.81 -18.27
C ALA A 217 11.70 10.76 -18.72
N VAL A 218 10.85 11.21 -17.80
CA VAL A 218 9.78 12.19 -18.11
C VAL A 218 10.38 13.54 -18.52
N LYS A 219 11.43 13.99 -17.85
CA LYS A 219 12.18 15.20 -18.25
C LYS A 219 12.80 15.06 -19.64
N ALA A 220 13.16 13.87 -20.06
CA ALA A 220 13.67 13.56 -21.40
C ALA A 220 12.56 13.53 -22.48
N GLY A 221 11.28 13.53 -22.10
CA GLY A 221 10.14 13.55 -23.00
C GLY A 221 9.37 12.24 -23.13
N ILE A 222 9.63 11.26 -22.29
CA ILE A 222 8.84 10.02 -22.18
C ILE A 222 7.41 10.37 -21.77
N LYS A 223 6.43 9.71 -22.38
CA LYS A 223 5.00 9.98 -22.18
C LYS A 223 4.23 8.86 -21.52
N GLY A 224 4.78 7.65 -21.45
CA GLY A 224 4.20 6.51 -20.76
C GLY A 224 5.11 5.99 -19.66
N LEU A 225 4.56 5.59 -18.54
CA LEU A 225 5.29 5.08 -17.38
C LEU A 225 4.67 3.79 -16.87
N HIS A 226 5.52 2.85 -16.51
CA HIS A 226 5.09 1.63 -15.83
C HIS A 226 5.34 1.76 -14.33
N THR A 227 4.34 1.37 -13.56
CA THR A 227 4.38 1.43 -12.09
C THR A 227 3.75 0.19 -11.48
N THR A 228 3.98 -0.03 -10.20
CA THR A 228 3.22 -1.00 -9.41
C THR A 228 2.73 -0.37 -8.12
N ILE A 229 1.58 -0.84 -7.62
CA ILE A 229 1.14 -0.50 -6.27
C ILE A 229 2.19 -1.00 -5.27
N ASN A 230 2.53 -0.16 -4.31
CA ASN A 230 3.54 -0.41 -3.27
C ASN A 230 4.95 -0.71 -3.79
N GLY A 231 5.19 -0.60 -5.09
CA GLY A 231 6.48 -0.92 -5.70
C GLY A 231 6.76 -2.42 -5.77
N LEU A 232 5.72 -3.27 -5.80
CA LEU A 232 5.86 -4.72 -5.96
C LEU A 232 6.57 -5.07 -7.27
N GLY A 233 7.27 -6.20 -7.32
CA GLY A 233 7.96 -6.72 -8.49
C GLY A 233 9.12 -7.63 -8.13
N GLU A 234 9.78 -8.17 -9.13
CA GLU A 234 10.97 -9.01 -8.91
C GLU A 234 12.05 -8.27 -8.13
N ARG A 235 12.82 -9.01 -7.34
CA ARG A 235 13.99 -8.54 -6.56
C ARG A 235 13.62 -7.38 -5.62
N ALA A 236 14.07 -6.14 -5.93
CA ALA A 236 13.78 -4.92 -5.17
C ALA A 236 12.48 -4.21 -5.62
N GLY A 237 11.77 -4.79 -6.59
CA GLY A 237 10.50 -4.27 -7.10
C GLY A 237 10.64 -3.22 -8.20
N ASN A 238 9.57 -2.47 -8.41
CA ASN A 238 9.40 -1.49 -9.48
C ASN A 238 9.22 -0.07 -8.93
N ALA A 239 9.14 0.90 -9.83
CA ALA A 239 8.74 2.27 -9.51
C ALA A 239 7.37 2.29 -8.83
N PRO A 240 7.24 2.71 -7.56
CA PRO A 240 5.97 2.70 -6.84
C PRO A 240 5.04 3.80 -7.33
N LEU A 241 3.80 3.44 -7.70
CA LEU A 241 2.80 4.35 -8.23
C LEU A 241 2.60 5.59 -7.34
N SER A 242 2.54 5.40 -6.00
CA SER A 242 2.38 6.49 -5.04
C SER A 242 3.45 7.56 -5.18
N SER A 243 4.73 7.17 -5.21
CA SER A 243 5.85 8.11 -5.33
C SER A 243 5.86 8.80 -6.69
N ILE A 244 5.56 8.05 -7.76
CA ILE A 244 5.54 8.59 -9.13
C ILE A 244 4.46 9.68 -9.28
N ILE A 245 3.26 9.47 -8.73
CA ILE A 245 2.19 10.46 -8.79
C ILE A 245 2.60 11.75 -8.07
N GLY A 246 3.17 11.66 -6.87
CA GLY A 246 3.67 12.84 -6.15
C GLY A 246 4.71 13.61 -6.96
N VAL A 247 5.68 12.90 -7.55
CA VAL A 247 6.74 13.48 -8.39
C VAL A 247 6.15 14.17 -9.64
N LEU A 248 5.25 13.50 -10.35
CA LEU A 248 4.64 14.04 -11.57
C LEU A 248 3.83 15.31 -11.30
N ARG A 249 3.10 15.33 -10.19
CA ARG A 249 2.25 16.47 -9.87
C ARG A 249 3.02 17.66 -9.31
N ASP A 250 4.00 17.41 -8.44
CA ASP A 250 4.61 18.48 -7.66
C ASP A 250 5.94 18.96 -8.24
N LEU A 251 6.66 18.12 -8.99
CA LEU A 251 8.02 18.43 -9.47
C LEU A 251 8.12 18.55 -11.00
N ILE A 252 7.13 18.05 -11.74
CA ILE A 252 7.09 18.15 -13.21
C ILE A 252 5.73 18.71 -13.62
N PRO A 253 5.65 19.74 -14.49
CA PRO A 253 4.38 20.27 -14.97
C PRO A 253 3.71 19.26 -15.93
N SER A 254 3.18 18.17 -15.39
CA SER A 254 2.51 17.10 -16.12
C SER A 254 1.09 16.87 -15.62
N GLU A 255 0.24 16.37 -16.51
CA GLU A 255 -1.14 15.99 -16.22
C GLU A 255 -1.26 14.47 -16.25
N THR A 256 -1.95 13.90 -15.28
CA THR A 256 -2.30 12.48 -15.22
C THR A 256 -3.80 12.33 -15.00
N SER A 257 -4.36 11.17 -15.32
CA SER A 257 -5.76 10.83 -15.05
C SER A 257 -6.01 10.34 -13.63
N ILE A 258 -4.95 10.15 -12.85
CA ILE A 258 -4.98 9.46 -11.55
C ILE A 258 -5.82 10.22 -10.50
N ASN A 259 -6.68 9.49 -9.83
CA ASN A 259 -7.37 9.95 -8.64
C ASN A 259 -6.51 9.69 -7.39
N GLU A 260 -5.74 10.71 -6.98
CA GLU A 260 -4.79 10.60 -5.86
C GLU A 260 -5.46 10.20 -4.53
N PHE A 261 -6.73 10.57 -4.35
CA PHE A 261 -7.47 10.27 -3.12
C PHE A 261 -7.61 8.76 -2.84
N GLU A 262 -7.71 7.95 -3.89
CA GLU A 262 -7.89 6.50 -3.78
C GLU A 262 -6.56 5.73 -3.58
N ILE A 263 -5.39 6.40 -3.61
CA ILE A 263 -4.11 5.70 -3.60
C ILE A 263 -3.83 4.95 -2.29
N THR A 264 -4.23 5.52 -1.15
CA THR A 264 -4.07 4.88 0.17
C THR A 264 -4.92 3.63 0.27
N LYS A 265 -6.17 3.68 -0.20
CA LYS A 265 -7.07 2.53 -0.26
C LYS A 265 -6.52 1.44 -1.19
N ALA A 266 -6.04 1.82 -2.37
CA ALA A 266 -5.43 0.88 -3.32
C ALA A 266 -4.21 0.18 -2.71
N SER A 267 -3.33 0.94 -2.04
CA SER A 267 -2.17 0.40 -1.35
C SER A 267 -2.53 -0.62 -0.27
N LYS A 268 -3.52 -0.32 0.57
CA LYS A 268 -3.99 -1.24 1.63
C LYS A 268 -4.63 -2.52 1.08
N ILE A 269 -5.43 -2.42 0.02
CA ILE A 269 -6.05 -3.59 -0.62
C ILE A 269 -4.97 -4.51 -1.19
N VAL A 270 -3.97 -3.95 -1.90
CA VAL A 270 -2.87 -4.74 -2.45
C VAL A 270 -1.98 -5.30 -1.33
N GLU A 271 -1.73 -4.56 -0.25
CA GLU A 271 -1.06 -5.08 0.95
C GLU A 271 -1.77 -6.33 1.49
N THR A 272 -3.09 -6.25 1.64
CA THR A 272 -3.91 -7.35 2.16
C THR A 272 -3.88 -8.58 1.24
N PHE A 273 -4.02 -8.38 -0.07
CA PHE A 273 -4.07 -9.50 -1.02
C PHE A 273 -2.68 -10.10 -1.31
N SER A 274 -1.64 -9.29 -1.34
CA SER A 274 -0.27 -9.76 -1.56
C SER A 274 0.38 -10.36 -0.31
N GLY A 275 -0.10 -10.01 0.88
CA GLY A 275 0.56 -10.32 2.16
C GLY A 275 1.86 -9.57 2.40
N VAL A 276 2.29 -8.69 1.48
CA VAL A 276 3.52 -7.89 1.60
C VAL A 276 3.20 -6.60 2.35
N ARG A 277 3.69 -6.48 3.58
CA ARG A 277 3.45 -5.31 4.44
C ARG A 277 4.10 -4.04 3.89
N ILE A 278 3.38 -2.94 3.94
CA ILE A 278 3.89 -1.62 3.58
C ILE A 278 4.80 -1.11 4.70
N PRO A 279 6.07 -0.75 4.42
CA PRO A 279 6.91 -0.09 5.42
C PRO A 279 6.23 1.19 5.93
N VAL A 280 6.24 1.39 7.25
CA VAL A 280 5.55 2.53 7.90
C VAL A 280 6.03 3.91 7.38
N ASN A 281 7.24 3.98 6.84
CA ASN A 281 7.85 5.17 6.24
C ASN A 281 7.81 5.17 4.70
N LYS A 282 7.07 4.26 4.07
CA LYS A 282 6.93 4.24 2.59
C LYS A 282 6.30 5.55 2.12
N PRO A 283 6.92 6.30 1.20
CA PRO A 283 6.39 7.59 0.76
C PRO A 283 4.90 7.53 0.36
N LEU A 284 4.13 8.50 0.85
CA LEU A 284 2.69 8.73 0.64
C LEU A 284 1.75 7.70 1.28
N VAL A 285 2.08 6.42 1.29
CA VAL A 285 1.17 5.34 1.70
C VAL A 285 1.53 4.70 3.03
N GLY A 286 2.78 4.85 3.49
CA GLY A 286 3.22 4.36 4.80
C GLY A 286 2.47 5.04 5.95
N GLU A 287 2.30 4.35 7.05
CA GLU A 287 1.46 4.82 8.16
C GLU A 287 1.95 6.15 8.75
N ASN A 288 3.28 6.31 8.87
CA ASN A 288 3.90 7.43 9.58
C ASN A 288 4.25 8.64 8.70
N VAL A 289 4.03 8.59 7.39
CA VAL A 289 4.54 9.62 6.46
C VAL A 289 3.89 10.99 6.63
N PHE A 290 2.72 11.05 7.24
CA PHE A 290 2.03 12.30 7.59
C PHE A 290 1.97 12.53 9.10
N THR A 291 2.89 11.90 9.85
CA THR A 291 2.96 12.01 11.30
C THR A 291 4.17 12.83 11.71
N GLN A 292 3.94 13.92 12.45
CA GLN A 292 4.97 14.75 13.06
C GLN A 292 5.24 14.24 14.48
N THR A 293 6.50 14.11 14.85
CA THR A 293 6.90 13.66 16.20
C THR A 293 7.46 14.78 17.08
N SER A 294 7.99 15.83 16.45
CA SER A 294 8.62 16.94 17.17
C SER A 294 7.60 17.99 17.62
N GLY A 295 7.65 18.37 18.89
CA GLY A 295 6.83 19.45 19.42
C GLY A 295 7.04 20.79 18.73
N VAL A 296 8.25 21.06 18.23
CA VAL A 296 8.58 22.29 17.45
C VAL A 296 7.83 22.29 16.11
N HIS A 297 7.68 21.12 15.47
CA HIS A 297 6.93 21.01 14.23
C HIS A 297 5.42 21.22 14.47
N ALA A 298 4.88 20.62 15.53
CA ALA A 298 3.46 20.82 15.90
C ALA A 298 3.16 22.29 16.23
N ASP A 299 4.07 22.99 16.91
CA ASP A 299 3.96 24.43 17.21
C ASP A 299 4.04 25.28 15.93
N GLY A 300 4.97 24.97 15.02
CA GLY A 300 5.10 25.65 13.73
C GLY A 300 3.89 25.45 12.82
N ASP A 301 3.35 24.24 12.77
CA ASP A 301 2.13 23.94 12.02
C ASP A 301 0.92 24.70 12.56
N SER A 302 0.85 24.98 13.88
CA SER A 302 -0.23 25.79 14.45
C SER A 302 -0.06 27.30 14.18
N LYS A 303 1.10 27.75 13.72
CA LYS A 303 1.41 29.18 13.51
C LYS A 303 1.37 29.64 12.06
N ASP A 304 1.36 28.80 11.09
CA ASP A 304 1.21 29.10 9.66
C ASP A 304 1.62 27.91 8.78
N ASN A 305 1.38 26.69 9.23
CA ASN A 305 1.73 25.47 8.51
C ASN A 305 3.22 25.41 8.08
N LEU A 306 4.12 25.91 8.93
CA LEU A 306 5.55 26.11 8.62
C LEU A 306 6.28 24.82 8.20
N TYR A 307 5.76 23.65 8.56
CA TYR A 307 6.33 22.35 8.22
C TYR A 307 5.48 21.58 7.20
N PHE A 308 4.66 22.30 6.43
CA PHE A 308 3.92 21.72 5.32
C PHE A 308 4.75 21.77 4.04
N ASN A 309 4.53 20.79 3.17
CA ASN A 309 4.98 20.76 1.79
C ASN A 309 3.78 20.48 0.86
N ASN A 310 4.01 20.35 -0.43
CA ASN A 310 2.94 20.11 -1.42
C ASN A 310 2.25 18.74 -1.27
N LEU A 311 2.85 17.80 -0.55
CA LEU A 311 2.27 16.48 -0.25
C LEU A 311 1.29 16.60 0.92
N LEU A 312 0.16 17.28 0.69
CA LEU A 312 -0.88 17.42 1.69
C LEU A 312 -1.60 16.08 1.91
N PRO A 313 -1.79 15.63 3.17
CA PRO A 313 -2.41 14.33 3.47
C PRO A 313 -3.80 14.16 2.84
N GLU A 314 -4.59 15.23 2.80
CA GLU A 314 -5.96 15.23 2.29
C GLU A 314 -6.04 14.84 0.81
N ARG A 315 -4.99 15.13 0.02
CA ARG A 315 -4.89 14.67 -1.38
C ARG A 315 -4.96 13.15 -1.51
N PHE A 316 -4.51 12.44 -0.48
CA PHE A 316 -4.36 10.99 -0.45
C PHE A 316 -5.38 10.30 0.46
N GLY A 317 -6.48 11.01 0.80
CA GLY A 317 -7.52 10.49 1.70
C GLY A 317 -7.03 10.29 3.13
N ARG A 318 -6.05 11.09 3.59
CA ARG A 318 -5.42 10.96 4.92
C ARG A 318 -5.51 12.26 5.71
N LYS A 319 -5.09 12.19 6.97
CA LYS A 319 -4.99 13.35 7.87
C LYS A 319 -3.57 13.44 8.42
N ARG A 320 -3.14 14.65 8.76
CA ARG A 320 -1.91 14.88 9.53
C ARG A 320 -2.11 14.42 10.96
N LYS A 321 -1.09 13.75 11.50
CA LYS A 321 -1.08 13.25 12.88
C LYS A 321 0.14 13.81 13.63
N TYR A 322 0.02 13.87 14.95
CA TYR A 322 1.10 14.31 15.85
C TYR A 322 1.38 13.19 16.83
N ALA A 323 2.49 12.48 16.65
CA ALA A 323 2.85 11.35 17.48
C ALA A 323 3.21 11.78 18.90
N LEU A 324 2.81 10.96 19.86
CA LEU A 324 3.11 11.13 21.28
C LEU A 324 4.39 10.38 21.67
N GLY A 325 5.17 10.94 22.58
CA GLY A 325 6.37 10.29 23.08
C GLY A 325 7.42 11.28 23.60
N LYS A 326 8.66 10.84 23.65
CA LYS A 326 9.81 11.57 24.20
C LYS A 326 10.01 13.00 23.65
N GLN A 327 9.67 13.24 22.39
CA GLN A 327 9.85 14.54 21.74
C GLN A 327 8.58 15.39 21.73
N SER A 328 7.54 14.97 22.43
CA SER A 328 6.28 15.70 22.53
C SER A 328 6.45 17.02 23.29
N GLY A 329 5.90 18.09 22.71
CA GLY A 329 5.73 19.37 23.38
C GLY A 329 4.26 19.62 23.74
N LYS A 330 3.98 20.72 24.48
CA LYS A 330 2.59 21.13 24.81
C LYS A 330 1.71 21.26 23.55
N ALA A 331 2.27 21.73 22.43
CA ALA A 331 1.54 21.85 21.16
C ALA A 331 1.12 20.49 20.61
N THR A 332 1.99 19.47 20.69
CA THR A 332 1.67 18.09 20.27
C THR A 332 0.51 17.54 21.10
N ILE A 333 0.55 17.67 22.44
CA ILE A 333 -0.52 17.20 23.32
C ILE A 333 -1.82 17.92 23.01
N ARG A 334 -1.79 19.25 22.86
CA ARG A 334 -2.98 20.05 22.53
C ARG A 334 -3.62 19.60 21.21
N LYS A 335 -2.85 19.40 20.15
CA LYS A 335 -3.35 18.94 18.87
C LYS A 335 -4.07 17.59 18.96
N ASN A 336 -3.50 16.65 19.72
CA ASN A 336 -4.14 15.35 19.92
C ASN A 336 -5.41 15.46 20.78
N LEU A 337 -5.43 16.33 21.78
CA LEU A 337 -6.61 16.56 22.63
C LEU A 337 -7.76 17.24 21.85
N GLU A 338 -7.44 18.15 20.93
CA GLU A 338 -8.42 18.80 20.05
C GLU A 338 -9.20 17.78 19.22
N GLU A 339 -8.58 16.65 18.82
CA GLU A 339 -9.27 15.56 18.08
C GLU A 339 -10.36 14.89 18.92
N PHE A 340 -10.22 14.90 20.25
CA PHE A 340 -11.24 14.42 21.21
C PHE A 340 -12.17 15.52 21.72
N GLY A 341 -12.00 16.77 21.26
CA GLY A 341 -12.72 17.91 21.81
C GLY A 341 -12.33 18.27 23.25
N LEU A 342 -11.14 17.84 23.71
CA LEU A 342 -10.63 18.03 25.06
C LEU A 342 -9.72 19.27 25.14
N PHE A 343 -9.90 20.05 26.20
CA PHE A 343 -9.08 21.24 26.49
C PHE A 343 -8.55 21.18 27.92
N LEU A 344 -7.25 21.34 28.10
CA LEU A 344 -6.62 21.39 29.41
C LEU A 344 -6.09 22.82 29.70
N ASN A 345 -6.20 23.25 30.95
CA ASN A 345 -5.53 24.46 31.39
C ASN A 345 -3.99 24.29 31.30
N PRO A 346 -3.21 25.41 31.32
CA PRO A 346 -1.76 25.36 31.12
C PRO A 346 -0.98 24.48 32.09
N ASP A 347 -1.42 24.33 33.33
CA ASP A 347 -0.74 23.54 34.36
C ASP A 347 -1.03 22.05 34.17
N SER A 348 -2.29 21.69 33.93
CA SER A 348 -2.70 20.34 33.62
C SER A 348 -2.04 19.83 32.33
N LEU A 349 -2.01 20.69 31.29
CA LEU A 349 -1.32 20.39 30.03
C LEU A 349 0.18 20.14 30.25
N ALA A 350 0.83 20.89 31.13
CA ALA A 350 2.25 20.70 31.47
C ALA A 350 2.48 19.33 32.13
N LYS A 351 1.63 18.96 33.12
CA LYS A 351 1.73 17.67 33.81
C LYS A 351 1.52 16.48 32.87
N VAL A 352 0.50 16.53 32.02
CA VAL A 352 0.22 15.47 31.03
C VAL A 352 1.37 15.38 30.02
N THR A 353 1.90 16.52 29.55
CA THR A 353 3.06 16.54 28.65
C THR A 353 4.27 15.85 29.28
N GLN A 354 4.57 16.17 30.54
CA GLN A 354 5.69 15.56 31.26
C GLN A 354 5.50 14.04 31.39
N ARG A 355 4.30 13.58 31.70
CA ARG A 355 3.99 12.14 31.81
C ARG A 355 4.16 11.41 30.48
N VAL A 356 3.72 12.00 29.36
CA VAL A 356 3.91 11.43 28.02
C VAL A 356 5.40 11.31 27.68
N ILE A 357 6.21 12.33 28.05
CA ILE A 357 7.67 12.29 27.85
C ILE A 357 8.30 11.16 28.66
N GLU A 358 7.92 11.01 29.94
CA GLU A 358 8.43 9.94 30.81
C GLU A 358 8.12 8.54 30.28
N LEU A 359 6.91 8.32 29.76
CA LEU A 359 6.54 7.06 29.09
C LEU A 359 7.40 6.84 27.85
N GLY A 360 7.57 7.86 27.03
CA GLY A 360 8.43 7.80 25.84
C GLY A 360 9.91 7.55 26.16
N ASP A 361 10.43 8.08 27.27
CA ASP A 361 11.80 7.80 27.74
C ASP A 361 11.99 6.34 28.17
N LYS A 362 10.94 5.71 28.67
CA LYS A 362 10.90 4.27 28.95
C LYS A 362 10.74 3.40 27.70
N LYS A 363 10.76 4.00 26.52
CA LYS A 363 10.48 3.35 25.22
C LYS A 363 9.06 2.81 25.09
N GLU A 364 8.13 3.31 25.90
CA GLU A 364 6.72 3.03 25.72
C GLU A 364 6.19 3.82 24.52
N ASN A 365 5.50 3.14 23.62
CA ASN A 365 4.84 3.78 22.48
C ASN A 365 3.48 4.32 22.94
N VAL A 366 3.33 5.62 23.04
CA VAL A 366 2.09 6.28 23.47
C VAL A 366 1.25 6.61 22.24
N THR A 367 -0.01 6.19 22.24
CA THR A 367 -0.98 6.52 21.18
C THR A 367 -1.89 7.68 21.61
N THR A 368 -2.59 8.28 20.65
CA THR A 368 -3.57 9.33 20.92
C THR A 368 -4.68 8.80 21.85
N GLU A 369 -5.08 7.57 21.66
CA GLU A 369 -6.09 6.86 22.45
C GLU A 369 -5.65 6.55 23.90
N ASP A 370 -4.36 6.61 24.21
CA ASP A 370 -3.86 6.52 25.57
C ASP A 370 -4.01 7.84 26.38
N LEU A 371 -4.17 8.99 25.70
CA LEU A 371 -4.24 10.29 26.35
C LEU A 371 -5.33 10.41 27.43
N PRO A 372 -6.58 9.99 27.22
CA PRO A 372 -7.60 10.06 28.26
C PRO A 372 -7.18 9.31 29.54
N PHE A 373 -6.54 8.15 29.39
CA PHE A 373 -6.05 7.34 30.52
C PHE A 373 -4.87 8.01 31.23
N ILE A 374 -3.96 8.64 30.47
CA ILE A 374 -2.83 9.40 31.02
C ILE A 374 -3.32 10.64 31.79
N ILE A 375 -4.33 11.34 31.25
CA ILE A 375 -4.96 12.49 31.93
C ILE A 375 -5.54 12.04 33.26
N ALA A 376 -6.26 10.93 33.27
CA ALA A 376 -6.82 10.32 34.46
C ALA A 376 -5.78 10.04 35.55
N ASP A 377 -4.69 9.39 35.15
CA ASP A 377 -3.58 9.02 36.04
C ASP A 377 -2.90 10.25 36.64
N VAL A 378 -2.70 11.29 35.84
CA VAL A 378 -1.94 12.49 36.21
C VAL A 378 -2.74 13.51 37.02
N LEU A 379 -4.03 13.69 36.69
CA LEU A 379 -4.87 14.76 37.30
C LEU A 379 -5.70 14.27 38.46
N GLY A 380 -5.68 12.93 38.74
CA GLY A 380 -6.43 12.29 39.82
C GLY A 380 -7.82 11.83 39.41
N ASN A 381 -8.15 10.61 39.83
CA ASN A 381 -9.29 9.84 39.32
C ASN A 381 -10.65 10.17 39.96
N GLU A 382 -10.88 11.27 40.58
CA GLU A 382 -12.20 11.49 41.20
C GLU A 382 -13.36 11.52 40.20
N HIS A 383 -13.07 11.53 38.87
CA HIS A 383 -14.08 11.73 37.82
C HIS A 383 -13.99 10.86 36.58
N ILE A 384 -13.12 9.84 36.53
CA ILE A 384 -13.07 8.92 35.40
C ILE A 384 -13.66 7.56 35.79
N ASN A 385 -14.91 7.39 35.46
CA ASN A 385 -15.59 6.10 35.60
C ASN A 385 -15.25 5.22 34.40
N TYR A 386 -14.29 4.30 34.58
CA TYR A 386 -14.24 3.13 33.72
C TYR A 386 -15.60 2.44 33.83
N LYS A 387 -16.26 2.28 32.70
CA LYS A 387 -17.56 1.63 32.64
C LYS A 387 -17.44 0.13 32.51
N ILE A 388 -16.27 -0.35 32.00
CA ILE A 388 -16.02 -1.73 31.67
C ILE A 388 -14.75 -2.21 32.33
N PHE A 389 -14.87 -3.33 33.04
CA PHE A 389 -13.76 -4.05 33.66
C PHE A 389 -13.85 -5.54 33.32
N ILE A 390 -12.79 -6.10 32.78
CA ILE A 390 -12.64 -7.53 32.63
C ILE A 390 -12.23 -8.10 34.01
N LYS A 391 -13.21 -8.59 34.76
CA LYS A 391 -12.99 -9.04 36.14
C LYS A 391 -12.23 -10.36 36.22
N ASN A 392 -12.66 -11.33 35.44
CA ASN A 392 -12.07 -12.67 35.42
C ASN A 392 -12.19 -13.27 34.03
N TYR A 393 -11.23 -14.08 33.66
CA TYR A 393 -11.34 -14.92 32.47
C TYR A 393 -10.57 -16.22 32.65
N SER A 394 -10.99 -17.26 31.93
CA SER A 394 -10.30 -18.52 31.77
C SER A 394 -10.19 -18.85 30.31
N LEU A 395 -8.97 -19.08 29.84
CA LEU A 395 -8.67 -19.46 28.46
C LEU A 395 -8.12 -20.88 28.43
N SER A 396 -8.69 -21.74 27.60
CA SER A 396 -8.26 -23.11 27.44
C SER A 396 -7.62 -23.32 26.07
N LEU A 397 -6.46 -23.98 26.06
CA LEU A 397 -5.81 -24.48 24.84
C LEU A 397 -5.42 -25.95 25.12
N SER A 398 -6.00 -26.87 24.35
CA SER A 398 -5.71 -28.29 24.45
C SER A 398 -5.51 -28.89 23.07
N TYR A 399 -4.51 -29.77 22.93
CA TYR A 399 -4.24 -30.41 21.64
C TYR A 399 -5.44 -31.23 21.16
N GLY A 400 -5.86 -31.00 19.93
CA GLY A 400 -6.97 -31.72 19.29
C GLY A 400 -8.38 -31.25 19.70
N LEU A 401 -8.51 -30.24 20.57
CA LEU A 401 -9.79 -29.61 20.94
C LEU A 401 -9.83 -28.14 20.53
N LYS A 402 -11.04 -27.63 20.28
CA LYS A 402 -11.20 -26.18 20.04
C LYS A 402 -10.92 -25.41 21.35
N PRO A 403 -10.13 -24.34 21.29
CA PRO A 403 -9.99 -23.43 22.42
C PRO A 403 -11.34 -22.88 22.88
N PHE A 404 -11.49 -22.68 24.18
CA PHE A 404 -12.65 -21.98 24.71
C PHE A 404 -12.21 -20.88 25.70
N ALA A 405 -13.07 -19.88 25.86
CA ALA A 405 -12.92 -18.81 26.82
C ALA A 405 -14.19 -18.68 27.68
N SER A 406 -14.02 -18.54 28.99
CA SER A 406 -15.06 -18.05 29.88
C SER A 406 -14.64 -16.68 30.37
N VAL A 407 -15.47 -15.66 30.19
CA VAL A 407 -15.14 -14.25 30.48
C VAL A 407 -16.22 -13.66 31.37
N GLN A 408 -15.79 -12.96 32.42
CA GLN A 408 -16.63 -12.21 33.33
C GLN A 408 -16.28 -10.71 33.18
N VAL A 409 -17.25 -9.93 32.74
CA VAL A 409 -17.11 -8.49 32.47
C VAL A 409 -18.11 -7.72 33.33
N GLU A 410 -17.67 -6.67 33.99
CA GLU A 410 -18.52 -5.67 34.61
C GLU A 410 -18.75 -4.53 33.61
N ILE A 411 -20.00 -4.20 33.33
CA ILE A 411 -20.42 -3.11 32.45
C ILE A 411 -21.41 -2.24 33.23
N ASP A 412 -21.12 -0.96 33.42
CA ASP A 412 -21.93 -0.01 34.19
C ASP A 412 -22.32 -0.58 35.58
N GLY A 413 -21.39 -1.26 36.27
CA GLY A 413 -21.60 -1.87 37.58
C GLY A 413 -22.38 -3.20 37.59
N ASN A 414 -22.82 -3.68 36.42
CA ASN A 414 -23.49 -4.97 36.28
C ASN A 414 -22.51 -6.04 35.78
N LEU A 415 -22.60 -7.23 36.34
CA LEU A 415 -21.70 -8.34 36.04
C LEU A 415 -22.33 -9.28 35.00
N TYR A 416 -21.60 -9.56 33.94
CA TYR A 416 -21.99 -10.46 32.85
C TYR A 416 -20.95 -11.57 32.71
N GLN A 417 -21.40 -12.80 32.51
CA GLN A 417 -20.51 -13.93 32.30
C GLN A 417 -21.02 -14.82 31.18
N GLU A 418 -20.14 -15.15 30.25
CA GLU A 418 -20.42 -16.02 29.10
C GLU A 418 -19.22 -16.91 28.78
N THR A 419 -19.47 -17.92 27.93
CA THR A 419 -18.44 -18.85 27.45
C THR A 419 -18.63 -19.12 25.98
N SER A 420 -17.55 -19.08 25.20
CA SER A 420 -17.55 -19.38 23.77
C SER A 420 -16.31 -20.16 23.36
N SER A 421 -16.40 -20.86 22.24
CA SER A 421 -15.25 -21.51 21.58
C SER A 421 -14.78 -20.72 20.37
N GLY A 422 -13.47 -20.80 20.06
CA GLY A 422 -12.85 -20.13 18.93
C GLY A 422 -11.82 -21.00 18.23
N ASP A 423 -11.19 -20.44 17.21
CA ASP A 423 -10.10 -21.09 16.49
C ASP A 423 -8.72 -20.84 17.15
N GLY A 424 -8.65 -19.86 18.07
CA GLY A 424 -7.55 -19.57 18.98
C GLY A 424 -8.08 -19.06 20.33
N GLN A 425 -7.19 -18.93 21.34
CA GLN A 425 -7.56 -18.46 22.67
C GLN A 425 -8.15 -17.04 22.63
N TYR A 426 -7.49 -16.14 21.90
CA TYR A 426 -7.96 -14.77 21.77
C TYR A 426 -9.25 -14.68 20.93
N ASP A 427 -9.41 -15.50 19.89
CA ASP A 427 -10.67 -15.57 19.12
C ASP A 427 -11.83 -16.09 19.98
N ALA A 428 -11.59 -17.09 20.85
CA ALA A 428 -12.60 -17.55 21.81
C ALA A 428 -13.00 -16.45 22.80
N PHE A 429 -12.03 -15.66 23.28
CA PHE A 429 -12.25 -14.52 24.16
C PHE A 429 -13.10 -13.43 23.45
N MET A 430 -12.75 -13.06 22.24
CA MET A 430 -13.48 -12.06 21.45
C MET A 430 -14.91 -12.52 21.13
N LYS A 431 -15.11 -13.78 20.76
CA LYS A 431 -16.45 -14.36 20.55
C LYS A 431 -17.29 -14.35 21.82
N THR A 432 -16.68 -14.55 22.97
CA THR A 432 -17.37 -14.47 24.27
C THR A 432 -17.86 -13.05 24.54
N LEU A 433 -17.01 -12.04 24.32
CA LEU A 433 -17.41 -10.63 24.42
C LEU A 433 -18.51 -10.26 23.44
N HIS A 434 -18.40 -10.72 22.20
CA HIS A 434 -19.44 -10.51 21.19
C HIS A 434 -20.80 -11.08 21.62
N VAL A 435 -20.84 -12.26 22.27
CA VAL A 435 -22.07 -12.84 22.83
C VAL A 435 -22.66 -11.94 23.92
N ILE A 436 -21.81 -11.42 24.83
CA ILE A 436 -22.25 -10.50 25.89
C ILE A 436 -22.87 -9.24 25.27
N TYR A 437 -22.18 -8.58 24.32
CA TYR A 437 -22.64 -7.37 23.67
C TYR A 437 -23.91 -7.59 22.85
N SER A 438 -24.01 -8.71 22.15
CA SER A 438 -25.23 -9.09 21.40
C SER A 438 -26.45 -9.25 22.31
N LYS A 439 -26.27 -9.85 23.51
CA LYS A 439 -27.35 -9.98 24.52
C LYS A 439 -27.80 -8.63 25.09
N LEU A 440 -26.89 -7.66 25.11
CA LEU A 440 -27.15 -6.29 25.52
C LEU A 440 -27.75 -5.42 24.40
N GLY A 441 -27.88 -5.95 23.17
CA GLY A 441 -28.32 -5.20 22.00
C GLY A 441 -27.36 -4.09 21.58
N LYS A 442 -26.07 -4.22 21.96
CA LYS A 442 -25.03 -3.24 21.63
C LYS A 442 -24.20 -3.71 20.44
N GLU A 443 -23.78 -2.79 19.60
CA GLU A 443 -22.82 -3.06 18.53
C GLU A 443 -21.43 -3.37 19.09
N PHE A 444 -20.67 -4.18 18.36
CA PHE A 444 -19.33 -4.58 18.74
C PHE A 444 -18.37 -4.28 17.58
N PRO A 445 -17.18 -3.68 17.82
CA PRO A 445 -16.29 -3.28 16.75
C PRO A 445 -15.66 -4.47 16.04
N HIS A 446 -15.29 -4.24 14.77
CA HIS A 446 -14.56 -5.20 13.97
C HIS A 446 -13.05 -5.00 14.12
N LEU A 447 -12.33 -6.09 14.37
CA LEU A 447 -10.88 -6.11 14.31
C LEU A 447 -10.45 -6.07 12.82
N THR A 448 -9.68 -5.05 12.44
CA THR A 448 -9.19 -4.88 11.05
C THR A 448 -7.71 -5.19 10.90
N ASP A 449 -6.90 -5.00 11.97
CA ASP A 449 -5.48 -5.39 11.98
C ASP A 449 -5.05 -5.80 13.38
N TYR A 450 -4.09 -6.74 13.45
CA TYR A 450 -3.57 -7.29 14.71
C TYR A 450 -2.05 -7.46 14.57
N GLN A 451 -1.32 -6.67 15.34
CA GLN A 451 0.14 -6.69 15.33
C GLN A 451 0.69 -7.06 16.70
N VAL A 452 1.64 -7.97 16.71
CA VAL A 452 2.38 -8.35 17.92
C VAL A 452 3.85 -8.10 17.69
N SER A 453 4.48 -7.45 18.63
CA SER A 453 5.92 -7.21 18.60
C SER A 453 6.56 -7.40 19.96
N ILE A 454 7.81 -7.83 19.94
CA ILE A 454 8.68 -7.81 21.12
C ILE A 454 9.57 -6.57 20.97
N PRO A 455 9.45 -5.55 21.83
CA PRO A 455 10.30 -4.37 21.75
C PRO A 455 11.79 -4.73 21.75
N PRO A 456 12.62 -4.10 20.90
CA PRO A 456 14.04 -4.39 20.81
C PRO A 456 14.76 -4.24 22.17
N GLY A 457 15.61 -5.19 22.53
CA GLY A 457 16.39 -5.20 23.77
C GLY A 457 15.82 -6.06 24.87
N GLY A 458 14.76 -6.85 24.58
CA GLY A 458 14.20 -7.82 25.51
C GLY A 458 15.17 -8.98 25.83
N LYS A 459 15.17 -9.39 27.08
CA LYS A 459 15.71 -10.67 27.57
C LYS A 459 14.60 -11.71 27.49
N THR A 460 14.79 -12.90 28.04
CA THR A 460 13.77 -13.96 28.09
C THR A 460 12.47 -13.59 28.86
N ASP A 461 12.50 -12.48 29.60
CA ASP A 461 11.39 -11.84 30.32
C ASP A 461 10.85 -10.59 29.55
N ALA A 462 11.05 -10.55 28.25
CA ALA A 462 10.63 -9.43 27.42
C ALA A 462 9.10 -9.28 27.42
N LEU A 463 8.65 -8.04 27.56
CA LEU A 463 7.24 -7.70 27.37
C LEU A 463 6.85 -7.83 25.89
N VAL A 464 5.64 -8.30 25.67
CA VAL A 464 5.00 -8.38 24.37
C VAL A 464 4.07 -7.17 24.21
N GLU A 465 4.25 -6.43 23.14
CA GLU A 465 3.35 -5.35 22.74
C GLU A 465 2.36 -5.87 21.70
N THR A 466 1.07 -5.70 21.96
CA THR A 466 0.00 -5.98 21.00
C THR A 466 -0.71 -4.68 20.64
N ILE A 467 -0.77 -4.37 19.35
CA ILE A 467 -1.51 -3.24 18.78
C ILE A 467 -2.65 -3.80 17.93
N ILE A 468 -3.87 -3.39 18.25
CA ILE A 468 -5.06 -3.84 17.52
C ILE A 468 -5.74 -2.63 16.88
N THR A 469 -6.04 -2.73 15.59
CA THR A 469 -6.84 -1.75 14.87
C THR A 469 -8.28 -2.20 14.83
N TRP A 470 -9.17 -1.31 15.19
CA TRP A 470 -10.61 -1.53 15.28
C TRP A 470 -11.35 -0.64 14.29
N ASP A 471 -12.41 -1.15 13.68
CA ASP A 471 -13.42 -0.35 12.98
C ASP A 471 -14.70 -0.36 13.81
N TYR A 472 -15.16 0.83 14.16
CA TYR A 472 -16.43 1.04 14.83
C TYR A 472 -17.19 2.19 14.17
N ASN A 473 -18.34 1.88 13.57
CA ASN A 473 -19.17 2.85 12.85
C ASN A 473 -18.41 3.60 11.72
N GLY A 474 -17.51 2.89 11.01
CA GLY A 474 -16.71 3.45 9.92
C GLY A 474 -15.56 4.36 10.37
N LYS A 475 -15.24 4.36 11.66
CA LYS A 475 -14.06 5.03 12.22
C LYS A 475 -13.04 4.00 12.66
N GLU A 476 -11.84 4.09 12.11
CA GLU A 476 -10.70 3.28 12.57
C GLU A 476 -9.99 3.97 13.74
N PHE A 477 -9.66 3.20 14.77
CA PHE A 477 -8.82 3.61 15.89
C PHE A 477 -7.96 2.42 16.37
N LYS A 478 -6.91 2.71 17.14
CA LYS A 478 -5.98 1.69 17.62
C LYS A 478 -5.93 1.67 19.14
N THR A 479 -5.87 0.48 19.70
CA THR A 479 -5.56 0.27 21.12
C THR A 479 -4.35 -0.62 21.28
N LYS A 480 -3.68 -0.46 22.41
CA LYS A 480 -2.44 -1.13 22.72
C LYS A 480 -2.46 -1.72 24.10
N GLY A 481 -1.95 -2.95 24.20
CA GLY A 481 -1.62 -3.60 25.45
C GLY A 481 -0.15 -3.99 25.53
N LEU A 482 0.35 -4.10 26.74
CA LEU A 482 1.72 -4.53 27.03
C LEU A 482 1.67 -5.52 28.20
N ASP A 483 2.20 -6.71 27.98
CA ASP A 483 2.31 -7.76 29.00
C ASP A 483 3.43 -8.74 28.67
N ALA A 484 3.82 -9.60 29.62
CA ALA A 484 4.74 -10.71 29.37
C ALA A 484 4.08 -11.83 28.54
N ASP A 485 2.75 -11.97 28.62
CA ASP A 485 1.96 -12.90 27.83
C ASP A 485 1.27 -12.18 26.65
N GLN A 486 1.34 -12.78 25.46
CA GLN A 486 0.75 -12.22 24.24
C GLN A 486 -0.77 -12.06 24.34
N THR A 487 -1.45 -13.04 24.95
CA THR A 487 -2.91 -13.01 25.06
C THR A 487 -3.36 -11.98 26.09
N GLU A 488 -2.65 -11.87 27.21
CA GLU A 488 -2.85 -10.82 28.21
C GLU A 488 -2.67 -9.42 27.62
N SER A 489 -1.62 -9.25 26.82
CA SER A 489 -1.37 -7.99 26.09
C SER A 489 -2.55 -7.63 25.17
N ALA A 490 -3.11 -8.61 24.44
CA ALA A 490 -4.27 -8.41 23.58
C ALA A 490 -5.55 -8.11 24.38
N ILE A 491 -5.76 -8.77 25.52
CA ILE A 491 -6.89 -8.53 26.43
C ILE A 491 -6.85 -7.10 26.97
N LYS A 492 -5.68 -6.61 27.40
CA LYS A 492 -5.50 -5.22 27.85
C LYS A 492 -5.82 -4.21 26.76
N ALA A 493 -5.41 -4.49 25.51
CA ALA A 493 -5.78 -3.65 24.37
C ALA A 493 -7.31 -3.65 24.14
N THR A 494 -7.96 -4.80 24.29
CA THR A 494 -9.41 -4.94 24.14
C THR A 494 -10.18 -4.22 25.25
N GLU A 495 -9.75 -4.29 26.49
CA GLU A 495 -10.40 -3.56 27.61
C GLU A 495 -10.38 -2.04 27.37
N LYS A 496 -9.26 -1.48 26.86
CA LYS A 496 -9.19 -0.09 26.45
C LYS A 496 -10.20 0.22 25.34
N MET A 497 -10.30 -0.64 24.31
CA MET A 497 -11.25 -0.49 23.22
C MET A 497 -12.69 -0.43 23.74
N LEU A 498 -13.07 -1.35 24.63
CA LEU A 498 -14.42 -1.39 25.21
C LEU A 498 -14.76 -0.08 25.97
N ASN A 499 -13.84 0.46 26.73
CA ASN A 499 -14.04 1.71 27.45
C ASN A 499 -14.12 2.93 26.51
N ILE A 500 -13.36 2.96 25.43
CA ILE A 500 -13.47 4.01 24.39
C ILE A 500 -14.86 3.99 23.75
N MET A 501 -15.38 2.83 23.41
CA MET A 501 -16.73 2.68 22.82
C MET A 501 -17.85 3.18 23.74
N GLU A 502 -17.78 2.90 25.02
CA GLU A 502 -18.80 3.28 25.99
C GLU A 502 -18.74 4.76 26.43
N GLY A 503 -18.02 5.59 25.68
CA GLY A 503 -18.02 7.04 25.87
C GLY A 503 -17.17 7.51 27.05
N PHE A 504 -16.11 6.76 27.37
CA PHE A 504 -15.10 7.20 28.35
C PHE A 504 -14.60 8.63 28.08
N THR A 505 -14.45 8.99 26.80
CA THR A 505 -13.99 10.31 26.36
C THR A 505 -15.04 11.42 26.54
N GLU A 506 -16.33 11.11 26.46
CA GLU A 506 -17.41 12.11 26.65
C GLU A 506 -17.48 12.61 28.10
N ASN A 507 -17.28 11.72 29.08
CA ASN A 507 -17.29 12.09 30.51
C ASN A 507 -16.07 12.94 30.89
N VAL A 508 -14.90 12.70 30.27
CA VAL A 508 -13.69 13.52 30.46
C VAL A 508 -13.93 14.94 29.91
N SER A 509 -14.62 15.06 28.77
CA SER A 509 -14.93 16.38 28.16
C SER A 509 -15.85 17.23 29.02
N ALA A 510 -16.89 16.64 29.61
CA ALA A 510 -17.89 17.38 30.41
C ALA A 510 -17.30 17.99 31.67
N HIS A 511 -16.40 17.28 32.35
CA HIS A 511 -15.81 17.75 33.63
C HIS A 511 -14.61 18.68 33.46
N ILE A 512 -13.90 18.63 32.34
CA ILE A 512 -12.76 19.55 32.08
C ILE A 512 -13.25 20.96 31.68
N VAL A 513 -14.43 21.05 31.01
CA VAL A 513 -15.03 22.32 30.59
C VAL A 513 -15.65 23.08 31.76
N GLU A 514 -16.11 22.41 32.82
CA GLU A 514 -16.71 23.08 34.00
C GLU A 514 -15.67 23.77 34.95
N HIS A 515 -14.38 23.54 34.75
CA HIS A 515 -13.30 24.11 35.58
C HIS A 515 -12.33 25.02 34.80
N VAL A 516 -12.73 25.57 33.63
CA VAL A 516 -11.99 26.57 32.86
C VAL A 516 -12.50 27.98 33.14
#